data_50a20e1132ccde2e43e67405c298643d
#
_entry.id   50a20e1132ccde2e43e67405c298643d
#
_cell.length_a   1.000
_cell.length_b   1.000
_cell.length_c   1.000
_cell.angle_alpha   90.00
_cell.angle_beta   90.00
_cell.angle_gamma   90.00
#
_symmetry.space_group_name_H-M   'P 1'
#
loop_
_entity.id
_entity.type
_entity.pdbx_description
1 polymer ?
#
loop_
_entity_poly.entity_id
_entity_poly.type
_entity_poly.pdbx_seq_one_letter_code
_entity_poly.pdbx_strand_id
1 'polypeptide(L)'
;MNKKTRLQAIMVLAILIISLSFYLKYFTKNFENVKEVPVVEKIDENKNKTSTYINDINYVSTDVRGNKYQITAKLAEIKIENSDIMFLTDVIAFVFIRDKDTVKITSNFGKYNSKNYDTIFSDNVIVIYPGHKITGEYLDFSFLTNLGIFTTNVIYTGEKTNLFADEIEMNLTTKDTKIFMNDDGKKVLVVGTE
;
A
#
# COMPACT_ATOMS: atom_id res chain seq x y z
N MET A 1 38.27 -47.09 2.05
CA MET A 1 36.97 -46.49 1.62
C MET A 1 36.80 -46.79 0.14
N ASN A 2 35.80 -47.59 -0.21
CA ASN A 2 35.58 -48.09 -1.58
C ASN A 2 35.26 -46.92 -2.54
N LYS A 3 35.66 -47.03 -3.84
CA LYS A 3 35.39 -45.99 -4.87
C LYS A 3 33.91 -45.60 -4.94
N LYS A 4 32.96 -46.54 -4.71
CA LYS A 4 31.52 -46.29 -4.65
C LYS A 4 31.12 -45.37 -3.48
N THR A 5 31.69 -45.55 -2.28
CA THR A 5 31.41 -44.74 -1.09
C THR A 5 31.95 -43.31 -1.25
N ARG A 6 33.08 -43.11 -1.94
CA ARG A 6 33.62 -41.78 -2.27
C ARG A 6 32.70 -41.04 -3.25
N LEU A 7 32.20 -41.76 -4.27
CA LEU A 7 31.27 -41.17 -5.25
C LEU A 7 29.95 -40.74 -4.62
N GLN A 8 29.39 -41.58 -3.72
CA GLN A 8 28.21 -41.25 -2.96
C GLN A 8 28.39 -40.04 -2.04
N ALA A 9 29.54 -39.95 -1.35
CA ALA A 9 29.86 -38.81 -0.49
C ALA A 9 29.96 -37.51 -1.29
N ILE A 10 30.55 -37.55 -2.49
CA ILE A 10 30.64 -36.38 -3.39
C ILE A 10 29.25 -35.94 -3.88
N MET A 11 28.35 -36.89 -4.25
CA MET A 11 26.98 -36.57 -4.64
C MET A 11 26.20 -35.92 -3.50
N VAL A 12 26.29 -36.43 -2.29
CA VAL A 12 25.60 -35.83 -1.11
C VAL A 12 26.13 -34.42 -0.82
N LEU A 13 27.45 -34.24 -0.92
CA LEU A 13 28.05 -32.91 -0.74
C LEU A 13 27.60 -31.92 -1.82
N ALA A 14 27.48 -32.34 -3.07
CA ALA A 14 26.98 -31.51 -4.17
C ALA A 14 25.52 -31.08 -3.95
N ILE A 15 24.65 -32.00 -3.48
CA ILE A 15 23.25 -31.70 -3.17
C ILE A 15 23.15 -30.70 -2.00
N LEU A 16 24.00 -30.84 -0.98
CA LEU A 16 24.04 -29.88 0.13
C LEU A 16 24.48 -28.48 -0.31
N ILE A 17 25.46 -28.38 -1.18
CA ILE A 17 25.93 -27.09 -1.73
C ILE A 17 24.86 -26.44 -2.58
N ILE A 18 24.16 -27.20 -3.43
CA ILE A 18 23.05 -26.69 -4.25
C ILE A 18 21.88 -26.22 -3.35
N SER A 19 21.51 -27.02 -2.35
CA SER A 19 20.45 -26.68 -1.39
C SER A 19 20.78 -25.42 -0.58
N LEU A 20 22.04 -25.30 -0.12
CA LEU A 20 22.53 -24.13 0.60
C LEU A 20 22.54 -22.88 -0.31
N SER A 21 22.97 -23.02 -1.56
CA SER A 21 22.96 -21.94 -2.55
C SER A 21 21.54 -21.47 -2.86
N PHE A 22 20.60 -22.40 -2.97
CA PHE A 22 19.17 -22.09 -3.16
C PHE A 22 18.59 -21.38 -1.92
N TYR A 23 18.91 -21.86 -0.71
CA TYR A 23 18.51 -21.26 0.53
C TYR A 23 19.03 -19.81 0.66
N LEU A 24 20.33 -19.60 0.41
CA LEU A 24 20.94 -18.28 0.43
C LEU A 24 20.37 -17.35 -0.65
N LYS A 25 20.07 -17.85 -1.84
CA LYS A 25 19.53 -17.05 -2.94
C LYS A 25 18.06 -16.66 -2.76
N TYR A 26 17.26 -17.52 -2.14
CA TYR A 26 15.80 -17.31 -2.02
C TYR A 26 15.34 -16.86 -0.64
N PHE A 27 16.03 -17.24 0.43
CA PHE A 27 15.66 -16.86 1.80
C PHE A 27 16.49 -15.70 2.37
N THR A 28 17.66 -15.41 1.82
CA THR A 28 18.45 -14.24 2.22
C THR A 28 18.39 -13.08 1.23
N LYS A 29 17.46 -13.09 0.25
CA LYS A 29 17.06 -11.84 -0.38
C LYS A 29 16.31 -11.03 0.67
N ASN A 30 17.11 -10.44 1.54
CA ASN A 30 16.73 -9.33 2.38
C ASN A 30 16.02 -8.30 1.51
N PHE A 31 15.02 -7.71 2.09
CA PHE A 31 14.48 -6.41 1.74
C PHE A 31 15.64 -5.42 1.55
N GLU A 32 16.30 -5.43 0.40
CA GLU A 32 17.25 -4.40 0.04
C GLU A 32 16.48 -3.20 -0.47
N ASN A 33 16.80 -2.10 0.16
CA ASN A 33 16.52 -0.71 -0.15
C ASN A 33 15.29 -0.07 0.50
N VAL A 34 15.31 -0.06 1.82
CA VAL A 34 14.98 1.18 2.50
C VAL A 34 16.20 2.11 2.28
N LYS A 35 16.15 2.97 1.27
CA LYS A 35 17.07 4.11 1.23
C LYS A 35 16.82 4.92 2.48
N GLU A 36 17.88 5.09 3.26
CA GLU A 36 17.92 5.86 4.50
C GLU A 36 17.17 7.18 4.33
N VAL A 37 16.23 7.38 5.21
CA VAL A 37 15.48 8.63 5.37
C VAL A 37 16.47 9.72 5.75
N PRO A 38 16.48 10.90 5.10
CA PRO A 38 17.35 12.00 5.50
C PRO A 38 17.03 12.47 6.91
N VAL A 39 18.10 12.73 7.63
CA VAL A 39 18.20 13.05 9.03
C VAL A 39 17.34 14.24 9.46
N VAL A 40 16.73 14.04 10.60
CA VAL A 40 15.96 14.95 11.45
C VAL A 40 16.64 16.30 11.67
N GLU A 41 16.00 17.40 11.36
CA GLU A 41 16.30 18.72 11.89
C GLU A 41 15.48 19.02 13.14
N LYS A 42 16.24 19.24 14.23
CA LYS A 42 15.94 19.88 15.52
C LYS A 42 14.54 19.73 16.14
N ILE A 43 14.57 18.91 17.16
CA ILE A 43 13.54 18.70 18.18
C ILE A 43 13.62 19.83 19.22
N ASP A 44 12.49 20.43 19.52
CA ASP A 44 12.27 21.32 20.65
C ASP A 44 12.29 20.49 21.95
N GLU A 45 13.21 20.80 22.87
CA GLU A 45 13.67 19.90 23.97
C GLU A 45 12.74 19.77 25.17
N ASN A 46 11.45 20.12 25.11
CA ASN A 46 10.61 20.18 26.30
C ASN A 46 9.18 19.64 26.18
N LYS A 47 8.99 18.49 25.50
CA LYS A 47 7.75 17.70 25.64
C LYS A 47 8.10 16.22 25.82
N ASN A 48 7.45 15.53 26.76
CA ASN A 48 7.53 14.08 26.94
C ASN A 48 7.50 13.41 25.57
N LYS A 49 8.64 12.83 25.15
CA LYS A 49 8.83 12.26 23.80
C LYS A 49 7.99 11.00 23.64
N THR A 50 6.71 11.14 23.33
CA THR A 50 5.82 10.02 23.00
C THR A 50 5.73 9.77 21.49
N SER A 51 6.26 10.69 20.66
CA SER A 51 6.20 10.61 19.21
C SER A 51 7.47 11.10 18.53
N THR A 52 7.78 10.52 17.39
CA THR A 52 8.82 10.99 16.45
C THR A 52 8.13 11.59 15.23
N TYR A 53 8.62 12.73 14.74
CA TYR A 53 8.12 13.43 13.54
C TYR A 53 9.17 13.38 12.45
N ILE A 54 8.75 13.07 11.22
CA ILE A 54 9.61 12.99 10.04
C ILE A 54 8.94 13.81 8.94
N ASN A 55 9.69 14.76 8.36
CA ASN A 55 9.20 15.56 7.23
C ASN A 55 9.53 14.90 5.89
N ASP A 56 8.68 15.15 4.90
CA ASP A 56 8.88 14.79 3.48
C ASP A 56 9.21 13.32 3.28
N ILE A 57 8.38 12.43 3.86
CA ILE A 57 8.57 11.00 3.70
C ILE A 57 8.31 10.53 2.27
N ASN A 58 9.09 9.55 1.84
CA ASN A 58 8.86 8.80 0.62
C ASN A 58 9.15 7.31 0.89
N TYR A 59 8.10 6.53 0.97
CA TYR A 59 8.18 5.09 1.22
C TYR A 59 7.75 4.31 -0.02
N VAL A 60 8.49 3.26 -0.34
CA VAL A 60 8.24 2.41 -1.51
C VAL A 60 8.28 0.95 -1.08
N SER A 61 7.26 0.19 -1.46
CA SER A 61 7.22 -1.26 -1.32
C SER A 61 6.91 -1.93 -2.66
N THR A 62 7.33 -3.20 -2.79
CA THR A 62 7.06 -4.00 -3.99
C THR A 62 6.64 -5.38 -3.54
N ASP A 63 5.54 -5.89 -4.09
CA ASP A 63 5.07 -7.25 -3.81
C ASP A 63 5.82 -8.29 -4.65
N VAL A 64 5.58 -9.57 -4.34
CA VAL A 64 6.20 -10.71 -5.05
C VAL A 64 5.77 -10.82 -6.51
N ARG A 65 4.68 -10.15 -6.91
CA ARG A 65 4.18 -10.11 -8.29
C ARG A 65 4.77 -8.97 -9.11
N GLY A 66 5.56 -8.09 -8.45
CA GLY A 66 6.17 -6.92 -9.07
C GLY A 66 5.27 -5.68 -9.07
N ASN A 67 4.13 -5.68 -8.37
CA ASN A 67 3.36 -4.48 -8.13
C ASN A 67 4.13 -3.60 -7.16
N LYS A 68 4.10 -2.28 -7.39
CA LYS A 68 4.79 -1.30 -6.56
C LYS A 68 3.78 -0.36 -5.91
N TYR A 69 3.98 -0.08 -4.64
CA TYR A 69 3.26 0.93 -3.89
C TYR A 69 4.23 1.99 -3.42
N GLN A 70 3.91 3.24 -3.71
CA GLN A 70 4.69 4.40 -3.26
C GLN A 70 3.79 5.34 -2.50
N ILE A 71 4.18 5.72 -1.29
CA ILE A 71 3.47 6.70 -0.48
C ILE A 71 4.43 7.83 -0.09
N THR A 72 3.99 9.06 -0.29
CA THR A 72 4.68 10.27 0.14
C THR A 72 3.77 11.07 1.06
N ALA A 73 4.33 11.74 2.04
CA ALA A 73 3.59 12.66 2.89
C ALA A 73 4.52 13.78 3.37
N LYS A 74 3.94 14.94 3.62
CA LYS A 74 4.68 16.11 4.09
C LYS A 74 5.17 15.95 5.52
N LEU A 75 4.37 15.24 6.34
CA LEU A 75 4.70 14.94 7.72
C LEU A 75 4.26 13.53 8.06
N ALA A 76 5.10 12.79 8.79
CA ALA A 76 4.74 11.55 9.45
C ALA A 76 4.98 11.66 10.96
N GLU A 77 4.00 11.24 11.74
CA GLU A 77 4.10 11.05 13.19
C GLU A 77 4.13 9.55 13.49
N ILE A 78 5.15 9.11 14.22
CA ILE A 78 5.30 7.74 14.71
C ILE A 78 5.29 7.77 16.23
N LYS A 79 4.30 7.12 16.85
CA LYS A 79 4.22 6.99 18.29
C LYS A 79 5.13 5.88 18.78
N ILE A 80 5.88 6.12 19.87
CA ILE A 80 6.83 5.16 20.43
C ILE A 80 6.14 3.86 20.86
N GLU A 81 4.91 3.96 21.38
CA GLU A 81 4.10 2.81 21.79
C GLU A 81 3.64 1.91 20.65
N ASN A 82 3.62 2.44 19.42
CA ASN A 82 3.21 1.71 18.21
C ASN A 82 3.99 2.18 16.99
N SER A 83 5.24 1.77 16.90
CA SER A 83 6.18 2.18 15.85
C SER A 83 5.85 1.63 14.46
N ASP A 84 4.92 0.68 14.36
CA ASP A 84 4.49 0.12 13.08
C ASP A 84 3.44 1.00 12.38
N ILE A 85 2.83 1.93 13.12
CA ILE A 85 1.81 2.84 12.60
C ILE A 85 2.40 4.24 12.42
N MET A 86 2.26 4.76 11.21
CA MET A 86 2.58 6.15 10.86
C MET A 86 1.30 6.92 10.59
N PHE A 87 1.14 8.06 11.27
CA PHE A 87 0.09 9.03 10.97
C PHE A 87 0.67 10.06 10.02
N LEU A 88 0.04 10.20 8.87
CA LEU A 88 0.55 10.97 7.74
C LEU A 88 -0.31 12.22 7.50
N THR A 89 0.31 13.30 7.05
CA THR A 89 -0.36 14.54 6.65
C THR A 89 0.07 14.93 5.23
N ASP A 90 -0.87 15.43 4.42
CA ASP A 90 -0.69 15.79 3.01
C ASP A 90 -0.16 14.59 2.20
N VAL A 91 -1.01 13.59 2.03
CA VAL A 91 -0.62 12.27 1.50
C VAL A 91 -0.83 12.19 -0.01
N ILE A 92 0.16 11.64 -0.69
CA ILE A 92 0.06 11.22 -2.09
C ILE A 92 0.58 9.79 -2.19
N ALA A 93 -0.24 8.89 -2.73
CA ALA A 93 0.17 7.52 -2.99
C ALA A 93 -0.01 7.15 -4.46
N PHE A 94 0.85 6.26 -4.94
CA PHE A 94 0.76 5.66 -6.26
C PHE A 94 0.76 4.14 -6.14
N VAL A 95 -0.18 3.49 -6.82
CA VAL A 95 -0.24 2.04 -6.96
C VAL A 95 0.08 1.68 -8.40
N PHE A 96 1.23 1.05 -8.60
CA PHE A 96 1.70 0.58 -9.92
C PHE A 96 1.43 -0.91 -10.00
N ILE A 97 0.36 -1.29 -10.68
CA ILE A 97 0.02 -2.68 -10.93
C ILE A 97 0.67 -3.10 -12.24
N ARG A 98 1.36 -4.23 -12.23
CA ARG A 98 2.04 -4.74 -13.40
C ARG A 98 1.09 -4.84 -14.60
N ASP A 99 1.53 -4.35 -15.75
CA ASP A 99 0.79 -4.35 -17.03
C ASP A 99 -0.57 -3.61 -16.96
N LYS A 100 -0.73 -2.67 -16.03
CA LYS A 100 -1.92 -1.82 -15.87
C LYS A 100 -1.53 -0.37 -15.63
N ASP A 101 -2.51 0.51 -15.79
CA ASP A 101 -2.32 1.94 -15.51
C ASP A 101 -2.10 2.20 -14.02
N THR A 102 -1.41 3.28 -13.74
CA THR A 102 -1.12 3.72 -12.38
C THR A 102 -2.35 4.34 -11.74
N VAL A 103 -2.64 3.94 -10.52
CA VAL A 103 -3.65 4.57 -9.66
C VAL A 103 -2.96 5.61 -8.78
N LYS A 104 -3.47 6.83 -8.78
CA LYS A 104 -3.03 7.90 -7.86
C LYS A 104 -4.09 8.13 -6.79
N ILE A 105 -3.65 8.21 -5.54
CA ILE A 105 -4.49 8.48 -4.36
C ILE A 105 -3.96 9.73 -3.68
N THR A 106 -4.83 10.64 -3.28
CA THR A 106 -4.48 11.81 -2.45
C THR A 106 -5.46 11.95 -1.30
N SER A 107 -4.99 12.46 -0.16
CA SER A 107 -5.82 12.79 1.01
C SER A 107 -5.11 13.79 1.93
N ASN A 108 -5.86 14.43 2.81
CA ASN A 108 -5.27 15.31 3.81
C ASN A 108 -4.55 14.50 4.89
N PHE A 109 -5.08 13.34 5.28
CA PHE A 109 -4.48 12.48 6.29
C PHE A 109 -4.39 11.03 5.83
N GLY A 110 -3.47 10.29 6.45
CA GLY A 110 -3.30 8.86 6.26
C GLY A 110 -2.87 8.15 7.54
N LYS A 111 -3.25 6.89 7.67
CA LYS A 111 -2.74 5.98 8.69
C LYS A 111 -2.16 4.77 7.99
N TYR A 112 -0.85 4.67 7.95
CA TYR A 112 -0.09 3.63 7.27
C TYR A 112 0.44 2.61 8.26
N ASN A 113 0.29 1.33 7.95
CA ASN A 113 0.85 0.23 8.71
C ASN A 113 2.04 -0.38 7.95
N SER A 114 3.25 -0.24 8.51
CA SER A 114 4.49 -0.72 7.87
C SER A 114 4.63 -2.25 7.84
N LYS A 115 3.84 -2.99 8.62
CA LYS A 115 3.89 -4.46 8.66
C LYS A 115 3.17 -5.11 7.48
N ASN A 116 2.02 -4.58 7.10
CA ASN A 116 1.15 -5.16 6.07
C ASN A 116 0.87 -4.20 4.91
N TYR A 117 1.40 -2.97 4.98
CA TYR A 117 1.24 -1.90 3.99
C TYR A 117 -0.19 -1.38 3.82
N ASP A 118 -1.12 -1.79 4.70
CA ASP A 118 -2.48 -1.28 4.68
C ASP A 118 -2.48 0.21 5.04
N THR A 119 -3.28 0.97 4.34
CA THR A 119 -3.34 2.41 4.50
C THR A 119 -4.79 2.88 4.53
N ILE A 120 -5.16 3.57 5.58
CA ILE A 120 -6.41 4.31 5.64
C ILE A 120 -6.11 5.75 5.24
N PHE A 121 -6.70 6.20 4.15
CA PHE A 121 -6.71 7.61 3.73
C PHE A 121 -7.98 8.27 4.26
N SER A 122 -7.87 9.48 4.76
CA SER A 122 -9.01 10.19 5.31
C SER A 122 -8.95 11.68 5.04
N ASP A 123 -10.13 12.26 4.98
CA ASP A 123 -10.40 13.66 4.70
C ASP A 123 -9.94 14.06 3.28
N ASN A 124 -10.92 14.43 2.46
CA ASN A 124 -10.73 14.84 1.08
C ASN A 124 -9.98 13.79 0.22
N VAL A 125 -10.44 12.55 0.29
CA VAL A 125 -9.82 11.44 -0.46
C VAL A 125 -10.19 11.55 -1.94
N ILE A 126 -9.18 11.52 -2.80
CA ILE A 126 -9.33 11.53 -4.25
C ILE A 126 -8.50 10.40 -4.85
N VAL A 127 -9.15 9.52 -5.61
CA VAL A 127 -8.48 8.50 -6.42
C VAL A 127 -8.68 8.80 -7.89
N ILE A 128 -7.57 8.76 -8.63
CA ILE A 128 -7.56 8.98 -10.08
C ILE A 128 -6.95 7.75 -10.76
N TYR A 129 -7.68 7.23 -11.70
CA TYR A 129 -7.28 6.20 -12.65
C TYR A 129 -7.70 6.68 -14.05
N PRO A 130 -7.00 6.37 -15.15
CA PRO A 130 -7.32 6.91 -16.49
C PRO A 130 -8.80 6.73 -16.87
N GLY A 131 -9.46 7.87 -17.13
CA GLY A 131 -10.90 7.95 -17.42
C GLY A 131 -11.83 7.87 -16.21
N HIS A 132 -11.29 7.75 -14.97
CA HIS A 132 -12.09 7.54 -13.77
C HIS A 132 -11.57 8.36 -12.59
N LYS A 133 -12.48 8.91 -11.81
CA LYS A 133 -12.19 9.60 -10.55
C LYS A 133 -13.16 9.13 -9.48
N ILE A 134 -12.66 8.84 -8.28
CA ILE A 134 -13.49 8.58 -7.10
C ILE A 134 -13.12 9.60 -6.03
N THR A 135 -14.11 10.18 -5.38
CA THR A 135 -13.94 11.04 -4.21
C THR A 135 -14.77 10.52 -3.05
N GLY A 136 -14.31 10.74 -1.83
CA GLY A 136 -15.00 10.34 -0.60
C GLY A 136 -14.23 10.83 0.62
N GLU A 137 -14.74 10.55 1.81
CA GLU A 137 -14.11 10.99 3.07
C GLU A 137 -13.07 9.96 3.57
N TYR A 138 -13.27 8.66 3.27
CA TYR A 138 -12.39 7.58 3.70
C TYR A 138 -12.15 6.59 2.59
N LEU A 139 -10.92 6.08 2.55
CA LEU A 139 -10.53 4.93 1.75
C LEU A 139 -9.67 4.01 2.62
N ASP A 140 -10.16 2.81 2.89
CA ASP A 140 -9.35 1.72 3.44
C ASP A 140 -8.74 0.94 2.28
N PHE A 141 -7.43 0.94 2.17
CA PHE A 141 -6.70 0.30 1.08
C PHE A 141 -5.74 -0.76 1.60
N SER A 142 -5.96 -2.00 1.16
CA SER A 142 -5.04 -3.12 1.40
C SER A 142 -4.17 -3.38 0.17
N PHE A 143 -2.87 -3.15 0.32
CA PHE A 143 -1.91 -3.42 -0.76
C PHE A 143 -1.78 -4.92 -1.08
N LEU A 144 -1.86 -5.78 -0.06
CA LEU A 144 -1.72 -7.22 -0.23
C LEU A 144 -2.82 -7.82 -1.12
N THR A 145 -4.06 -7.35 -0.94
CA THR A 145 -5.23 -7.83 -1.69
C THR A 145 -5.60 -6.95 -2.87
N ASN A 146 -4.97 -5.76 -2.99
CA ASN A 146 -5.33 -4.70 -3.93
C ASN A 146 -6.82 -4.31 -3.83
N LEU A 147 -7.37 -4.35 -2.62
CA LEU A 147 -8.75 -3.99 -2.32
C LEU A 147 -8.81 -2.59 -1.74
N GLY A 148 -9.66 -1.75 -2.29
CA GLY A 148 -9.99 -0.44 -1.76
C GLY A 148 -11.46 -0.35 -1.41
N ILE A 149 -11.77 0.13 -0.21
CA ILE A 149 -13.13 0.36 0.28
C ILE A 149 -13.30 1.84 0.55
N PHE A 150 -14.06 2.51 -0.30
CA PHE A 150 -14.45 3.91 -0.11
C PHE A 150 -15.70 3.99 0.73
N THR A 151 -15.73 4.93 1.66
CA THR A 151 -16.93 5.19 2.48
C THR A 151 -17.15 6.67 2.67
N THR A 152 -18.41 7.02 2.91
CA THR A 152 -18.90 8.38 3.24
C THR A 152 -18.81 9.35 2.06
N ASN A 153 -19.96 9.74 1.54
CA ASN A 153 -20.11 10.72 0.45
C ASN A 153 -19.33 10.31 -0.81
N VAL A 154 -19.44 9.04 -1.21
CA VAL A 154 -18.65 8.53 -2.33
C VAL A 154 -19.27 8.98 -3.65
N ILE A 155 -18.46 9.63 -4.48
CA ILE A 155 -18.79 10.05 -5.83
C ILE A 155 -17.80 9.42 -6.79
N TYR A 156 -18.30 8.61 -7.70
CA TYR A 156 -17.55 8.13 -8.83
C TYR A 156 -17.90 8.96 -10.07
N THR A 157 -16.89 9.37 -10.82
CA THR A 157 -16.99 10.07 -12.08
C THR A 157 -16.24 9.29 -13.16
N GLY A 158 -16.95 8.77 -14.13
CA GLY A 158 -16.42 8.18 -15.35
C GLY A 158 -16.61 9.11 -16.54
N GLU A 159 -16.22 8.66 -17.75
CA GLU A 159 -16.32 9.47 -18.98
C GLU A 159 -17.75 9.94 -19.29
N LYS A 160 -18.73 9.08 -19.04
CA LYS A 160 -20.16 9.36 -19.35
C LYS A 160 -21.10 9.05 -18.20
N THR A 161 -20.59 8.94 -16.98
CA THR A 161 -21.38 8.48 -15.85
C THR A 161 -20.88 9.10 -14.54
N ASN A 162 -21.79 9.66 -13.77
CA ASN A 162 -21.58 9.99 -12.38
C ASN A 162 -22.43 9.05 -11.53
N LEU A 163 -21.85 8.56 -10.42
CA LEU A 163 -22.50 7.67 -9.50
C LEU A 163 -22.30 8.18 -8.07
N PHE A 164 -23.35 8.14 -7.27
CA PHE A 164 -23.36 8.53 -5.87
C PHE A 164 -23.71 7.31 -5.02
N ALA A 165 -22.89 7.03 -4.02
CA ALA A 165 -23.03 5.88 -3.12
C ALA A 165 -22.56 6.23 -1.70
N ASP A 166 -22.97 5.42 -0.73
CA ASP A 166 -22.43 5.50 0.63
C ASP A 166 -21.11 4.71 0.74
N GLU A 167 -20.97 3.62 -0.06
CA GLU A 167 -19.78 2.79 -0.08
C GLU A 167 -19.50 2.24 -1.49
N ILE A 168 -18.22 2.21 -1.87
CA ILE A 168 -17.72 1.53 -3.08
C ILE A 168 -16.55 0.64 -2.69
N GLU A 169 -16.69 -0.67 -2.90
CA GLU A 169 -15.62 -1.65 -2.81
C GLU A 169 -15.06 -1.91 -4.20
N MET A 170 -13.75 -1.78 -4.40
CA MET A 170 -13.08 -2.00 -5.68
C MET A 170 -11.83 -2.85 -5.52
N ASN A 171 -11.73 -3.90 -6.31
CA ASN A 171 -10.50 -4.69 -6.45
C ASN A 171 -9.70 -4.19 -7.66
N LEU A 172 -8.52 -3.62 -7.43
CA LEU A 172 -7.68 -3.03 -8.48
C LEU A 172 -7.07 -4.10 -9.42
N THR A 173 -7.00 -5.36 -8.99
CA THR A 173 -6.47 -6.47 -9.80
C THR A 173 -7.52 -7.02 -10.75
N THR A 174 -8.71 -7.36 -10.24
CA THR A 174 -9.81 -7.95 -11.04
C THR A 174 -10.69 -6.90 -11.71
N LYS A 175 -10.69 -5.66 -11.19
CA LYS A 175 -11.58 -4.54 -11.53
C LYS A 175 -13.03 -4.75 -11.10
N ASP A 176 -13.29 -5.78 -10.29
CA ASP A 176 -14.60 -5.97 -9.70
C ASP A 176 -14.93 -4.81 -8.78
N THR A 177 -16.15 -4.31 -8.91
CA THR A 177 -16.64 -3.18 -8.13
C THR A 177 -18.00 -3.52 -7.58
N LYS A 178 -18.18 -3.31 -6.27
CA LYS A 178 -19.47 -3.42 -5.59
C LYS A 178 -19.84 -2.05 -5.03
N ILE A 179 -21.11 -1.71 -5.05
CA ILE A 179 -21.62 -0.38 -4.68
C ILE A 179 -22.78 -0.58 -3.74
N PHE A 180 -22.74 0.14 -2.62
CA PHE A 180 -23.71 -0.02 -1.54
C PHE A 180 -24.31 1.33 -1.14
N MET A 181 -25.55 1.26 -0.65
CA MET A 181 -26.20 2.29 0.14
C MET A 181 -26.43 1.71 1.53
N ASN A 182 -26.13 2.48 2.58
CA ASN A 182 -26.23 2.03 3.98
C ASN A 182 -27.68 1.99 4.47
N ASP A 183 -28.59 2.65 3.76
CA ASP A 183 -30.02 2.70 4.09
C ASP A 183 -30.79 1.87 3.06
N ASP A 184 -31.51 0.83 3.50
CA ASP A 184 -32.33 -0.04 2.65
C ASP A 184 -33.37 0.70 1.81
N GLY A 185 -33.75 1.91 2.20
CA GLY A 185 -34.67 2.78 1.45
C GLY A 185 -34.01 3.63 0.37
N LYS A 186 -32.69 3.80 0.39
CA LYS A 186 -31.96 4.60 -0.60
C LYS A 186 -31.46 3.73 -1.75
N LYS A 187 -31.41 4.33 -2.92
CA LYS A 187 -30.88 3.69 -4.14
C LYS A 187 -29.62 4.41 -4.60
N VAL A 188 -28.70 3.66 -5.15
CA VAL A 188 -27.56 4.21 -5.87
C VAL A 188 -28.08 5.11 -7.00
N LEU A 189 -27.63 6.37 -7.01
CA LEU A 189 -27.98 7.32 -8.06
C LEU A 189 -26.91 7.27 -9.16
N VAL A 190 -27.36 6.96 -10.37
CA VAL A 190 -26.49 6.95 -11.56
C VAL A 190 -27.02 8.01 -12.52
N VAL A 191 -26.17 8.95 -12.90
CA VAL A 191 -26.48 10.05 -13.82
C VAL A 191 -25.56 9.95 -15.03
N GLY A 192 -26.16 9.82 -16.21
CA GLY A 192 -25.45 9.89 -17.49
C GLY A 192 -25.07 11.36 -17.79
N THR A 193 -23.85 11.58 -18.28
CA THR A 193 -23.40 12.87 -18.84
C THR A 193 -23.43 12.77 -20.39
N GLU A 194 -24.05 13.75 -21.05
CA GLU A 194 -24.05 13.85 -22.53
C GLU A 194 -22.67 14.21 -23.09
#